data_9cd7e8a502f61cd199fdb68f0ac27b52
#
_entry.id   9cd7e8a502f61cd199fdb68f0ac27b52
#
_cell.length_a   1.000
_cell.length_b   1.000
_cell.length_c   1.000
_cell.angle_alpha   90.00
_cell.angle_beta   90.00
_cell.angle_gamma   90.00
#
_symmetry.space_group_name_H-M   'P 1'
#
loop_
_entity.id
_entity.type
_entity.pdbx_description
1 polymer ?
#
loop_
_entity_poly.entity_id
_entity_poly.type
_entity_poly.pdbx_seq_one_letter_code
_entity_poly.pdbx_strand_id
1 'polypeptide(L)'
;MPIVAVAFPGDPRHPTTWSGTPSGVVRGLERSGAAVRSLQVEPHPAINAMAMHALSLARLHRSDRSGGVVAALKQSRRSARLSPELGRLQTRAARQRVGALGALDGIVQIGTGYGLHADAPVVTFEDMTVAQVLEAPYPAWNGLPAGAIQRRIDVQQGAYERATACCTTTRWVAESIVRDYGIPAEKVHVVGVGRNREAMEVDRDWSVPRFLFVGVEWERKNGDGVLRAFARLRREVPEAELDLVGRHPAVDQEGVTGHGVLALHDPAQQALLVQLNARATVFVMPSHQEASALAYTEAGAGGLPSIGSTVGGSAELIGDGGLVVDPSDDDALLDAMRTLCDPEIAQRLGALARIQAEKYTWPSVGGRLLRAIAPADLDLAEVPAFL
;
A
#
# COMPACT_ATOMS: atom_id res chain seq x y z
N MET A 1 9.67 -14.58 -24.49
CA MET A 1 9.67 -13.64 -23.36
C MET A 1 8.58 -12.61 -23.64
N PRO A 2 7.49 -12.57 -22.84
CA PRO A 2 6.40 -11.65 -23.07
C PRO A 2 6.83 -10.19 -22.89
N ILE A 3 6.27 -9.30 -23.71
CA ILE A 3 6.51 -7.86 -23.65
C ILE A 3 5.30 -7.21 -22.98
N VAL A 4 5.47 -6.74 -21.75
CA VAL A 4 4.38 -6.18 -20.92
C VAL A 4 4.62 -4.69 -20.68
N ALA A 5 3.59 -3.86 -20.89
CA ALA A 5 3.66 -2.46 -20.49
C ALA A 5 3.12 -2.30 -19.06
N VAL A 6 3.75 -1.42 -18.27
CA VAL A 6 3.22 -0.98 -16.96
C VAL A 6 2.75 0.47 -17.11
N ALA A 7 1.43 0.66 -17.06
CA ALA A 7 0.78 1.96 -17.18
C ALA A 7 0.58 2.58 -15.79
N PHE A 8 1.10 3.82 -15.61
CA PHE A 8 1.00 4.53 -14.35
C PHE A 8 1.07 6.06 -14.54
N PRO A 9 0.36 6.87 -13.72
CA PRO A 9 0.58 8.31 -13.64
C PRO A 9 1.95 8.62 -13.03
N GLY A 10 2.92 8.98 -13.86
CA GLY A 10 4.32 9.15 -13.51
C GLY A 10 5.22 8.04 -14.04
N ASP A 11 6.48 8.03 -13.60
CA ASP A 11 7.43 6.97 -13.97
C ASP A 11 7.18 5.73 -13.09
N PRO A 12 6.74 4.60 -13.67
CA PRO A 12 6.54 3.37 -12.90
C PRO A 12 7.84 2.77 -12.36
N ARG A 13 9.00 3.19 -12.83
CA ARG A 13 10.33 2.75 -12.34
C ARG A 13 10.83 3.57 -11.15
N HIS A 14 10.17 4.69 -10.83
CA HIS A 14 10.62 5.56 -9.74
C HIS A 14 10.41 4.89 -8.38
N PRO A 15 11.47 4.70 -7.57
CA PRO A 15 11.42 3.82 -6.39
C PRO A 15 10.62 4.37 -5.21
N THR A 16 10.35 5.68 -5.16
CA THR A 16 9.65 6.30 -4.01
C THR A 16 8.17 6.60 -4.28
N THR A 17 7.70 6.41 -5.51
CA THR A 17 6.31 6.68 -5.87
C THR A 17 5.41 5.59 -5.32
N TRP A 18 4.33 6.00 -4.62
CA TRP A 18 3.35 5.09 -4.03
C TRP A 18 4.03 3.95 -3.25
N SER A 19 4.90 4.34 -2.30
CA SER A 19 5.69 3.41 -1.47
C SER A 19 6.52 2.39 -2.26
N GLY A 20 6.88 2.70 -3.51
CA GLY A 20 7.64 1.82 -4.38
C GLY A 20 6.82 0.74 -5.09
N THR A 21 5.49 0.74 -4.96
CA THR A 21 4.61 -0.28 -5.57
C THR A 21 4.75 -0.36 -7.09
N PRO A 22 4.69 0.73 -7.89
CA PRO A 22 4.86 0.61 -9.34
C PRO A 22 6.22 0.04 -9.74
N SER A 23 7.29 0.48 -9.09
CA SER A 23 8.64 -0.03 -9.36
C SER A 23 8.81 -1.49 -8.92
N GLY A 24 8.11 -1.89 -7.87
CA GLY A 24 8.02 -3.26 -7.42
C GLY A 24 7.32 -4.16 -8.45
N VAL A 25 6.19 -3.73 -9.00
CA VAL A 25 5.50 -4.43 -10.09
C VAL A 25 6.42 -4.60 -11.30
N VAL A 26 7.12 -3.54 -11.72
CA VAL A 26 8.09 -3.61 -12.83
C VAL A 26 9.16 -4.67 -12.55
N ARG A 27 9.83 -4.58 -11.38
CA ARG A 27 10.86 -5.57 -10.99
C ARG A 27 10.31 -6.99 -10.90
N GLY A 28 9.08 -7.13 -10.38
CA GLY A 28 8.40 -8.41 -10.26
C GLY A 28 8.18 -9.07 -11.62
N LEU A 29 7.63 -8.33 -12.59
CA LEU A 29 7.44 -8.80 -13.96
C LEU A 29 8.77 -9.16 -14.65
N GLU A 30 9.81 -8.32 -14.50
CA GLU A 30 11.14 -8.58 -15.06
C GLU A 30 11.76 -9.86 -14.47
N ARG A 31 11.68 -10.05 -13.14
CA ARG A 31 12.17 -11.27 -12.47
C ARG A 31 11.35 -12.51 -12.82
N SER A 32 10.09 -12.34 -13.25
CA SER A 32 9.23 -13.41 -13.75
C SER A 32 9.38 -13.64 -15.26
N GLY A 33 10.40 -13.07 -15.91
CA GLY A 33 10.76 -13.35 -17.30
C GLY A 33 10.05 -12.48 -18.34
N ALA A 34 9.46 -11.34 -17.99
CA ALA A 34 8.89 -10.39 -18.95
C ALA A 34 9.87 -9.28 -19.33
N ALA A 35 9.80 -8.81 -20.57
CA ALA A 35 10.37 -7.53 -20.97
C ALA A 35 9.38 -6.41 -20.62
N VAL A 36 9.77 -5.45 -19.76
CA VAL A 36 8.86 -4.41 -19.29
C VAL A 36 9.09 -3.07 -19.97
N ARG A 37 8.02 -2.50 -20.52
CA ARG A 37 7.97 -1.14 -21.08
C ARG A 37 7.19 -0.22 -20.14
N SER A 38 7.71 0.98 -19.88
CA SER A 38 7.02 2.00 -19.07
C SER A 38 6.02 2.77 -19.92
N LEU A 39 4.75 2.80 -19.50
CA LEU A 39 3.70 3.64 -20.11
C LEU A 39 3.31 4.73 -19.12
N GLN A 40 4.01 5.85 -19.18
CA GLN A 40 3.66 7.03 -18.38
C GLN A 40 2.39 7.67 -18.95
N VAL A 41 1.33 7.73 -18.13
CA VAL A 41 0.04 8.28 -18.59
C VAL A 41 -0.17 9.74 -18.16
N GLU A 42 0.81 10.38 -17.56
CA GLU A 42 0.72 11.81 -17.27
C GLU A 42 0.69 12.66 -18.55
N PRO A 43 -0.11 13.75 -18.58
CA PRO A 43 -0.04 14.74 -19.64
C PRO A 43 1.37 15.36 -19.76
N HIS A 44 1.62 16.08 -20.84
CA HIS A 44 2.85 16.88 -20.96
C HIS A 44 3.07 17.72 -19.69
N PRO A 45 4.30 17.84 -19.15
CA PRO A 45 4.57 18.49 -17.87
C PRO A 45 3.93 19.88 -17.70
N ALA A 46 3.96 20.71 -18.74
CA ALA A 46 3.33 22.04 -18.71
C ALA A 46 1.80 21.94 -18.57
N ILE A 47 1.14 21.03 -19.30
CA ILE A 47 -0.31 20.82 -19.22
C ILE A 47 -0.68 20.26 -17.86
N ASN A 48 0.10 19.31 -17.35
CA ASN A 48 -0.11 18.74 -16.02
C ASN A 48 0.02 19.80 -14.92
N ALA A 49 1.05 20.63 -14.99
CA ALA A 49 1.26 21.73 -14.03
C ALA A 49 0.10 22.75 -14.06
N MET A 50 -0.33 23.16 -15.25
CA MET A 50 -1.48 24.08 -15.42
C MET A 50 -2.77 23.47 -14.86
N ALA A 51 -3.07 22.21 -15.22
CA ALA A 51 -4.25 21.50 -14.75
C ALA A 51 -4.23 21.36 -13.23
N MET A 52 -3.12 20.93 -12.67
CA MET A 52 -2.94 20.79 -11.22
C MET A 52 -3.11 22.12 -10.48
N HIS A 53 -2.57 23.22 -11.04
CA HIS A 53 -2.74 24.55 -10.45
C HIS A 53 -4.21 24.98 -10.45
N ALA A 54 -4.87 24.93 -11.61
CA ALA A 54 -6.28 25.32 -11.76
C ALA A 54 -7.20 24.47 -10.86
N LEU A 55 -7.02 23.14 -10.85
CA LEU A 55 -7.79 22.22 -10.02
C LEU A 55 -7.55 22.45 -8.52
N SER A 56 -6.31 22.74 -8.11
CA SER A 56 -5.99 23.05 -6.73
C SER A 56 -6.66 24.34 -6.27
N LEU A 57 -6.64 25.39 -7.08
CA LEU A 57 -7.35 26.64 -6.79
C LEU A 57 -8.87 26.43 -6.67
N ALA A 58 -9.47 25.70 -7.62
CA ALA A 58 -10.90 25.37 -7.58
C ALA A 58 -11.31 24.55 -6.33
N ARG A 59 -10.39 23.80 -5.76
CA ARG A 59 -10.60 22.99 -4.53
C ARG A 59 -10.32 23.77 -3.25
N LEU A 60 -9.52 24.83 -3.30
CA LEU A 60 -9.12 25.60 -2.12
C LEU A 60 -10.32 26.19 -1.36
N HIS A 61 -11.38 26.58 -2.06
CA HIS A 61 -12.61 27.08 -1.44
C HIS A 61 -13.39 26.03 -0.64
N ARG A 62 -13.15 24.76 -0.91
CA ARG A 62 -13.82 23.61 -0.26
C ARG A 62 -12.93 22.89 0.74
N SER A 63 -11.67 23.27 0.85
CA SER A 63 -10.74 22.68 1.81
C SER A 63 -11.06 23.20 3.21
N ASP A 64 -11.00 22.28 4.18
CA ASP A 64 -11.08 22.67 5.59
C ASP A 64 -9.86 23.56 5.94
N ARG A 65 -10.12 24.69 6.57
CA ARG A 65 -9.10 25.67 6.97
C ARG A 65 -8.77 25.62 8.46
N SER A 66 -9.38 24.71 9.22
CA SER A 66 -9.13 24.56 10.66
C SER A 66 -7.65 24.31 10.97
N GLY A 67 -6.93 23.62 10.06
CA GLY A 67 -5.48 23.39 10.13
C GLY A 67 -4.60 24.50 9.53
N GLY A 68 -5.17 25.65 9.15
CA GLY A 68 -4.45 26.77 8.55
C GLY A 68 -4.26 26.68 7.03
N VAL A 69 -3.74 27.77 6.44
CA VAL A 69 -3.62 27.94 4.98
C VAL A 69 -2.73 26.87 4.32
N VAL A 70 -1.63 26.51 4.96
CA VAL A 70 -0.69 25.51 4.43
C VAL A 70 -1.33 24.13 4.36
N ALA A 71 -2.10 23.75 5.39
CA ALA A 71 -2.83 22.48 5.40
C ALA A 71 -3.91 22.46 4.31
N ALA A 72 -4.68 23.54 4.16
CA ALA A 72 -5.68 23.69 3.11
C ALA A 72 -5.07 23.60 1.69
N LEU A 73 -3.90 24.22 1.46
CA LEU A 73 -3.17 24.10 0.19
C LEU A 73 -2.70 22.67 -0.10
N LYS A 74 -2.15 21.97 0.91
CA LYS A 74 -1.78 20.56 0.77
C LYS A 74 -2.99 19.69 0.45
N GLN A 75 -4.10 19.90 1.16
CA GLN A 75 -5.35 19.20 0.95
C GLN A 75 -5.91 19.45 -0.45
N SER A 76 -5.97 20.71 -0.91
CA SER A 76 -6.47 21.06 -2.24
C SER A 76 -5.66 20.40 -3.36
N ARG A 77 -4.32 20.32 -3.22
CA ARG A 77 -3.43 19.62 -4.16
C ARG A 77 -3.66 18.11 -4.16
N ARG A 78 -3.86 17.49 -2.98
CA ARG A 78 -4.19 16.06 -2.89
C ARG A 78 -5.52 15.77 -3.59
N SER A 79 -6.56 16.55 -3.31
CA SER A 79 -7.87 16.41 -3.94
C SER A 79 -7.85 16.69 -5.45
N ALA A 80 -7.00 17.62 -5.93
CA ALA A 80 -6.82 17.88 -7.35
C ALA A 80 -6.32 16.66 -8.13
N ARG A 81 -5.44 15.84 -7.54
CA ARG A 81 -4.94 14.59 -8.13
C ARG A 81 -6.04 13.55 -8.35
N LEU A 82 -7.11 13.62 -7.56
CA LEU A 82 -8.25 12.71 -7.66
C LEU A 82 -9.34 13.23 -8.61
N SER A 83 -9.14 14.40 -9.25
CA SER A 83 -10.17 14.98 -10.09
C SER A 83 -10.42 14.19 -11.36
N PRO A 84 -11.67 13.99 -11.77
CA PRO A 84 -12.02 13.33 -13.03
C PRO A 84 -11.45 14.05 -14.26
N GLU A 85 -11.25 15.36 -14.17
CA GLU A 85 -10.66 16.19 -15.23
C GLU A 85 -9.21 15.78 -15.50
N LEU A 86 -8.42 15.56 -14.45
CA LEU A 86 -7.06 15.03 -14.60
C LEU A 86 -7.08 13.62 -15.18
N GLY A 87 -7.98 12.75 -14.72
CA GLY A 87 -8.17 11.41 -15.28
C GLY A 87 -8.47 11.42 -16.78
N ARG A 88 -9.24 12.39 -17.29
CA ARG A 88 -9.47 12.54 -18.75
C ARG A 88 -8.20 12.94 -19.50
N LEU A 89 -7.38 13.80 -18.94
CA LEU A 89 -6.09 14.17 -19.55
C LEU A 89 -5.12 12.98 -19.57
N GLN A 90 -5.10 12.20 -18.49
CA GLN A 90 -4.32 10.97 -18.41
C GLN A 90 -4.81 9.91 -19.41
N THR A 91 -6.12 9.75 -19.58
CA THR A 91 -6.72 8.87 -20.60
C THR A 91 -6.28 9.26 -22.02
N ARG A 92 -6.25 10.57 -22.33
CA ARG A 92 -5.76 11.07 -23.63
C ARG A 92 -4.28 10.78 -23.83
N ALA A 93 -3.47 11.03 -22.79
CA ALA A 93 -2.03 10.74 -22.85
C ALA A 93 -1.75 9.25 -23.00
N ALA A 94 -2.47 8.38 -22.30
CA ALA A 94 -2.40 6.94 -22.44
C ALA A 94 -2.68 6.49 -23.89
N ARG A 95 -3.79 6.98 -24.48
CA ARG A 95 -4.19 6.66 -25.86
C ARG A 95 -3.12 7.06 -26.89
N GLN A 96 -2.49 8.22 -26.72
CA GLN A 96 -1.45 8.71 -27.64
C GLN A 96 -0.16 7.90 -27.55
N ARG A 97 0.18 7.39 -26.35
CA ARG A 97 1.47 6.75 -26.09
C ARG A 97 1.46 5.23 -26.25
N VAL A 98 0.31 4.59 -26.02
CA VAL A 98 0.22 3.12 -26.11
C VAL A 98 0.58 2.61 -27.50
N GLY A 99 0.13 3.28 -28.58
CA GLY A 99 0.47 2.93 -29.96
C GLY A 99 1.97 3.07 -30.29
N ALA A 100 2.69 3.96 -29.60
CA ALA A 100 4.12 4.15 -29.80
C ALA A 100 4.99 3.05 -29.17
N LEU A 101 4.41 2.20 -28.31
CA LEU A 101 5.12 1.09 -27.66
C LEU A 101 5.29 -0.13 -28.57
N GLY A 102 4.66 -0.16 -29.76
CA GLY A 102 4.68 -1.34 -30.64
C GLY A 102 3.87 -2.50 -30.06
N ALA A 103 4.15 -3.72 -30.55
CA ALA A 103 3.45 -4.92 -30.10
C ALA A 103 3.68 -5.18 -28.60
N LEU A 104 2.61 -5.49 -27.90
CA LEU A 104 2.57 -5.84 -26.48
C LEU A 104 1.76 -7.13 -26.29
N ASP A 105 2.25 -8.00 -25.42
CA ASP A 105 1.52 -9.20 -25.01
C ASP A 105 0.52 -8.90 -23.87
N GLY A 106 0.70 -7.76 -23.18
CA GLY A 106 -0.25 -7.29 -22.19
C GLY A 106 0.13 -5.97 -21.53
N ILE A 107 -0.80 -5.41 -20.77
CA ILE A 107 -0.62 -4.16 -20.03
C ILE A 107 -1.11 -4.32 -18.59
N VAL A 108 -0.28 -3.95 -17.62
CA VAL A 108 -0.69 -3.78 -16.22
C VAL A 108 -1.03 -2.31 -16.01
N GLN A 109 -2.29 -2.02 -15.78
CA GLN A 109 -2.78 -0.70 -15.43
C GLN A 109 -2.76 -0.54 -13.90
N ILE A 110 -1.84 0.26 -13.37
CA ILE A 110 -1.78 0.55 -11.93
C ILE A 110 -2.64 1.77 -11.63
N GLY A 111 -3.68 1.55 -10.81
CA GLY A 111 -4.71 2.52 -10.50
C GLY A 111 -5.71 2.72 -11.64
N THR A 112 -6.98 2.93 -11.26
CA THR A 112 -8.14 3.03 -12.16
C THR A 112 -8.69 4.44 -12.28
N GLY A 113 -7.86 5.45 -12.00
CA GLY A 113 -8.23 6.86 -12.10
C GLY A 113 -8.35 7.40 -13.52
N TYR A 114 -7.99 6.61 -14.52
CA TYR A 114 -7.97 6.95 -15.95
C TYR A 114 -8.40 5.73 -16.77
N GLY A 115 -8.90 5.97 -17.96
CA GLY A 115 -9.21 4.91 -18.91
C GLY A 115 -7.99 4.50 -19.73
N LEU A 116 -7.81 3.21 -19.94
CA LEU A 116 -6.83 2.67 -20.86
C LEU A 116 -7.54 1.87 -21.96
N HIS A 117 -7.15 2.09 -23.22
CA HIS A 117 -7.70 1.39 -24.38
C HIS A 117 -6.50 0.91 -25.21
N ALA A 118 -6.41 -0.38 -25.41
CA ALA A 118 -5.35 -1.04 -26.19
C ALA A 118 -5.92 -2.32 -26.83
N ASP A 119 -5.24 -2.77 -27.90
CA ASP A 119 -5.57 -4.06 -28.53
C ASP A 119 -5.01 -5.24 -27.71
N ALA A 120 -3.97 -5.01 -26.93
CA ALA A 120 -3.40 -5.99 -26.02
C ALA A 120 -4.29 -6.19 -24.77
N PRO A 121 -4.27 -7.38 -24.13
CA PRO A 121 -4.93 -7.62 -22.85
C PRO A 121 -4.51 -6.60 -21.78
N VAL A 122 -5.49 -6.05 -21.07
CA VAL A 122 -5.24 -5.09 -19.96
C VAL A 122 -5.69 -5.73 -18.65
N VAL A 123 -4.81 -5.80 -17.67
CA VAL A 123 -5.17 -6.16 -16.30
C VAL A 123 -5.01 -4.93 -15.39
N THR A 124 -5.98 -4.71 -14.49
CA THR A 124 -5.85 -3.65 -13.47
C THR A 124 -5.04 -4.16 -12.27
N PHE A 125 -4.40 -3.24 -11.55
CA PHE A 125 -3.77 -3.53 -10.26
C PHE A 125 -4.18 -2.45 -9.27
N GLU A 126 -4.87 -2.86 -8.20
CA GLU A 126 -5.55 -1.96 -7.27
C GLU A 126 -5.32 -2.39 -5.82
N ASP A 127 -5.13 -1.42 -4.93
CA ASP A 127 -5.02 -1.64 -3.47
C ASP A 127 -6.29 -1.22 -2.71
N MET A 128 -7.18 -0.45 -3.36
CA MET A 128 -8.45 0.01 -2.79
C MET A 128 -9.38 0.53 -3.89
N THR A 129 -10.67 0.26 -3.74
CA THR A 129 -11.70 0.85 -4.62
C THR A 129 -12.16 2.22 -4.11
N VAL A 130 -12.81 3.00 -4.98
CA VAL A 130 -13.44 4.27 -4.56
C VAL A 130 -14.58 4.02 -3.57
N ALA A 131 -15.33 2.93 -3.70
CA ALA A 131 -16.37 2.54 -2.75
C ALA A 131 -15.79 2.38 -1.33
N GLN A 132 -14.69 1.63 -1.19
CA GLN A 132 -14.01 1.44 0.10
C GLN A 132 -13.44 2.73 0.69
N VAL A 133 -12.93 3.64 -0.16
CA VAL A 133 -12.46 4.95 0.31
C VAL A 133 -13.61 5.78 0.90
N LEU A 134 -14.83 5.62 0.40
CA LEU A 134 -16.00 6.35 0.90
C LEU A 134 -16.51 5.81 2.22
N GLU A 135 -16.33 4.52 2.50
CA GLU A 135 -16.66 3.90 3.80
C GLU A 135 -15.76 4.43 4.93
N ALA A 136 -14.46 4.64 4.63
CA ALA A 136 -13.47 5.19 5.55
C ALA A 136 -12.60 6.24 4.84
N PRO A 137 -13.10 7.48 4.64
CA PRO A 137 -12.52 8.42 3.72
C PRO A 137 -11.13 8.89 4.13
N TYR A 138 -10.18 8.70 3.22
CA TYR A 138 -8.86 9.31 3.33
C TYR A 138 -8.94 10.83 3.18
N PRO A 139 -8.11 11.61 3.89
CA PRO A 139 -8.15 13.06 3.85
C PRO A 139 -8.12 13.67 2.43
N ALA A 140 -7.47 13.01 1.47
CA ALA A 140 -7.42 13.47 0.08
C ALA A 140 -8.81 13.54 -0.60
N TRP A 141 -9.78 12.77 -0.14
CA TRP A 141 -11.13 12.70 -0.68
C TRP A 141 -12.08 13.72 -0.04
N ASN A 142 -11.71 14.30 1.11
CA ASN A 142 -12.49 15.31 1.78
C ASN A 142 -12.65 16.56 0.88
N GLY A 143 -13.88 17.09 0.80
CA GLY A 143 -14.20 18.27 0.00
C GLY A 143 -14.34 18.03 -1.50
N LEU A 144 -14.27 16.76 -1.98
CA LEU A 144 -14.64 16.43 -3.35
C LEU A 144 -16.16 16.56 -3.52
N PRO A 145 -16.66 17.24 -4.59
CA PRO A 145 -18.09 17.29 -4.87
C PRO A 145 -18.62 15.88 -5.18
N ALA A 146 -19.86 15.59 -4.75
CA ALA A 146 -20.51 14.30 -5.03
C ALA A 146 -20.46 13.91 -6.52
N GLY A 147 -20.71 14.84 -7.43
CA GLY A 147 -20.60 14.58 -8.87
C GLY A 147 -19.17 14.31 -9.36
N ALA A 148 -18.12 14.73 -8.64
CA ALA A 148 -16.75 14.34 -8.96
C ALA A 148 -16.46 12.93 -8.45
N ILE A 149 -16.98 12.58 -7.28
CA ILE A 149 -16.89 11.23 -6.71
C ILE A 149 -17.61 10.24 -7.64
N GLN A 150 -18.84 10.54 -8.04
CA GLN A 150 -19.60 9.67 -8.97
C GLN A 150 -18.82 9.43 -10.26
N ARG A 151 -18.29 10.48 -10.89
CA ARG A 151 -17.47 10.32 -12.10
C ARG A 151 -16.19 9.51 -11.87
N ARG A 152 -15.65 9.49 -10.65
CA ARG A 152 -14.50 8.61 -10.28
C ARG A 152 -14.94 7.16 -10.21
N ILE A 153 -16.11 6.89 -9.64
CA ILE A 153 -16.72 5.56 -9.62
C ILE A 153 -16.96 5.09 -11.07
N ASP A 154 -17.56 5.94 -11.92
CA ASP A 154 -17.86 5.61 -13.33
C ASP A 154 -16.57 5.27 -14.12
N VAL A 155 -15.49 6.03 -13.90
CA VAL A 155 -14.18 5.77 -14.55
C VAL A 155 -13.60 4.44 -14.06
N GLN A 156 -13.66 4.16 -12.76
CA GLN A 156 -13.19 2.92 -12.16
C GLN A 156 -14.01 1.72 -12.65
N GLN A 157 -15.35 1.84 -12.64
CA GLN A 157 -16.29 0.85 -13.21
C GLN A 157 -15.89 0.49 -14.65
N GLY A 158 -15.76 1.51 -15.50
CA GLY A 158 -15.41 1.29 -16.90
C GLY A 158 -13.99 0.73 -17.10
N ALA A 159 -13.05 0.93 -16.15
CA ALA A 159 -11.74 0.29 -16.20
C ALA A 159 -11.86 -1.22 -15.89
N TYR A 160 -12.63 -1.59 -14.86
CA TYR A 160 -12.87 -2.98 -14.50
C TYR A 160 -13.64 -3.74 -15.58
N GLU A 161 -14.68 -3.13 -16.16
CA GLU A 161 -15.47 -3.76 -17.24
C GLU A 161 -14.63 -4.10 -18.46
N ARG A 162 -13.72 -3.19 -18.86
CA ARG A 162 -12.86 -3.39 -20.03
C ARG A 162 -11.64 -4.25 -19.79
N ALA A 163 -11.19 -4.37 -18.56
CA ALA A 163 -10.01 -5.17 -18.25
C ALA A 163 -10.24 -6.65 -18.58
N THR A 164 -9.20 -7.35 -18.99
CA THR A 164 -9.21 -8.82 -19.13
C THR A 164 -9.34 -9.46 -17.75
N ALA A 165 -8.64 -8.92 -16.75
CA ALA A 165 -8.73 -9.32 -15.35
C ALA A 165 -8.54 -8.12 -14.42
N CYS A 166 -9.20 -8.18 -13.25
CA CYS A 166 -9.05 -7.21 -12.19
C CYS A 166 -8.15 -7.80 -11.10
N CYS A 167 -6.91 -7.32 -11.00
CA CYS A 167 -5.94 -7.81 -10.03
C CYS A 167 -5.91 -6.90 -8.80
N THR A 168 -5.92 -7.50 -7.61
CA THR A 168 -5.98 -6.80 -6.34
C THR A 168 -4.85 -7.22 -5.41
N THR A 169 -4.53 -6.34 -4.46
CA THR A 169 -3.51 -6.63 -3.44
C THR A 169 -4.04 -7.56 -2.35
N THR A 170 -5.33 -7.54 -2.06
CA THR A 170 -5.97 -8.33 -1.00
C THR A 170 -7.37 -8.78 -1.40
N ARG A 171 -7.93 -9.78 -0.70
CA ARG A 171 -9.33 -10.22 -0.85
C ARG A 171 -10.32 -9.12 -0.50
N TRP A 172 -10.00 -8.30 0.50
CA TRP A 172 -10.80 -7.15 0.88
C TRP A 172 -11.10 -6.24 -0.32
N VAL A 173 -10.11 -5.99 -1.20
CA VAL A 173 -10.33 -5.21 -2.43
C VAL A 173 -11.10 -6.01 -3.47
N ALA A 174 -10.79 -7.31 -3.62
CA ALA A 174 -11.47 -8.19 -4.57
C ALA A 174 -12.98 -8.27 -4.28
N GLU A 175 -13.34 -8.42 -3.01
CA GLU A 175 -14.74 -8.46 -2.57
C GLU A 175 -15.49 -7.16 -2.90
N SER A 176 -14.84 -5.99 -2.75
CA SER A 176 -15.44 -4.71 -3.14
C SER A 176 -15.65 -4.62 -4.66
N ILE A 177 -14.70 -5.08 -5.48
CA ILE A 177 -14.87 -5.09 -6.95
C ILE A 177 -16.06 -5.95 -7.36
N VAL A 178 -16.26 -7.09 -6.73
CA VAL A 178 -17.42 -7.96 -7.01
C VAL A 178 -18.72 -7.35 -6.47
N ARG A 179 -18.74 -6.93 -5.21
CA ARG A 179 -19.93 -6.46 -4.51
C ARG A 179 -20.40 -5.10 -5.00
N ASP A 180 -19.48 -4.11 -5.10
CA ASP A 180 -19.83 -2.72 -5.29
C ASP A 180 -19.82 -2.31 -6.77
N TYR A 181 -19.09 -3.04 -7.61
CA TYR A 181 -18.96 -2.77 -9.04
C TYR A 181 -19.61 -3.87 -9.90
N GLY A 182 -20.12 -4.95 -9.32
CA GLY A 182 -20.80 -6.02 -10.03
C GLY A 182 -19.92 -6.78 -11.03
N ILE A 183 -18.60 -6.76 -10.85
CA ILE A 183 -17.68 -7.47 -11.73
C ILE A 183 -17.73 -8.97 -11.40
N PRO A 184 -17.84 -9.86 -12.41
CA PRO A 184 -17.85 -11.30 -12.18
C PRO A 184 -16.62 -11.78 -11.39
N ALA A 185 -16.84 -12.64 -10.38
CA ALA A 185 -15.79 -13.09 -9.48
C ALA A 185 -14.62 -13.80 -10.19
N GLU A 186 -14.93 -14.55 -11.27
CA GLU A 186 -13.92 -15.22 -12.11
C GLU A 186 -12.97 -14.28 -12.84
N LYS A 187 -13.32 -13.00 -12.93
CA LYS A 187 -12.48 -11.93 -13.50
C LYS A 187 -11.60 -11.25 -12.48
N VAL A 188 -11.80 -11.51 -11.17
CA VAL A 188 -11.12 -10.83 -10.08
C VAL A 188 -10.11 -11.76 -9.41
N HIS A 189 -8.84 -11.35 -9.37
CA HIS A 189 -7.76 -12.18 -8.87
C HIS A 189 -6.94 -11.46 -7.80
N VAL A 190 -6.71 -12.12 -6.66
CA VAL A 190 -5.81 -11.61 -5.63
C VAL A 190 -4.39 -11.98 -5.99
N VAL A 191 -3.61 -10.98 -6.40
CA VAL A 191 -2.20 -11.16 -6.79
C VAL A 191 -1.23 -10.80 -5.66
N GLY A 192 -1.72 -10.12 -4.62
CA GLY A 192 -0.92 -9.68 -3.49
C GLY A 192 -0.18 -8.37 -3.72
N VAL A 193 0.63 -7.98 -2.75
CA VAL A 193 1.57 -6.85 -2.80
C VAL A 193 2.95 -7.33 -2.38
N GLY A 194 4.00 -6.93 -3.10
CA GLY A 194 5.37 -7.36 -2.78
C GLY A 194 6.03 -6.47 -1.74
N ARG A 195 6.93 -7.03 -0.95
CA ARG A 195 7.80 -6.28 -0.05
C ARG A 195 8.97 -5.64 -0.80
N ASN A 196 9.41 -4.46 -0.37
CA ASN A 196 10.56 -3.77 -0.97
C ASN A 196 11.89 -4.15 -0.30
N ARG A 197 11.84 -4.76 0.89
CA ARG A 197 13.00 -5.24 1.63
C ARG A 197 13.10 -6.75 1.54
N GLU A 198 14.33 -7.23 1.35
CA GLU A 198 14.60 -8.67 1.38
C GLU A 198 14.43 -9.21 2.81
N ALA A 199 14.16 -10.51 2.90
CA ALA A 199 14.13 -11.20 4.17
C ALA A 199 15.53 -11.15 4.83
N MET A 200 15.55 -10.94 6.14
CA MET A 200 16.78 -10.98 6.91
C MET A 200 16.74 -12.15 7.88
N GLU A 201 17.83 -12.90 7.93
CA GLU A 201 18.06 -13.79 9.06
C GLU A 201 18.63 -12.95 10.20
N VAL A 202 17.95 -12.98 11.33
CA VAL A 202 18.32 -12.21 12.51
C VAL A 202 18.31 -13.17 13.70
N ASP A 203 19.46 -13.25 14.37
CA ASP A 203 19.52 -13.83 15.72
C ASP A 203 18.99 -12.76 16.69
N ARG A 204 17.74 -12.93 17.10
CA ARG A 204 16.97 -11.93 17.83
C ARG A 204 16.95 -12.26 19.32
N ASP A 205 17.28 -11.27 20.13
CA ASP A 205 17.08 -11.33 21.57
C ASP A 205 15.60 -11.06 21.91
N TRP A 206 14.90 -12.10 22.30
CA TRP A 206 13.49 -12.09 22.68
C TRP A 206 13.26 -11.79 24.17
N SER A 207 14.31 -11.65 24.98
CA SER A 207 14.22 -11.49 26.44
C SER A 207 13.62 -10.14 26.85
N VAL A 208 13.74 -9.12 26.00
CA VAL A 208 13.20 -7.77 26.23
C VAL A 208 12.16 -7.47 25.17
N PRO A 209 10.91 -7.14 25.56
CA PRO A 209 9.88 -6.74 24.60
C PRO A 209 10.23 -5.40 23.95
N ARG A 210 10.54 -5.42 22.63
CA ARG A 210 10.89 -4.24 21.83
C ARG A 210 9.89 -4.06 20.70
N PHE A 211 9.04 -3.06 20.84
CA PHE A 211 8.03 -2.71 19.86
C PHE A 211 8.61 -1.76 18.82
N LEU A 212 8.27 -1.98 17.55
CA LEU A 212 8.62 -1.10 16.45
C LEU A 212 7.37 -0.59 15.76
N PHE A 213 7.19 0.73 15.74
CA PHE A 213 6.18 1.41 14.94
C PHE A 213 6.82 2.10 13.73
N VAL A 214 6.29 1.87 12.53
CA VAL A 214 6.75 2.54 11.31
C VAL A 214 5.56 3.17 10.59
N GLY A 215 5.44 4.50 10.62
CA GLY A 215 4.31 5.17 10.00
C GLY A 215 4.55 6.66 9.73
N VAL A 216 4.35 7.09 8.47
CA VAL A 216 4.51 8.51 8.08
C VAL A 216 3.28 9.35 8.44
N GLU A 217 2.08 8.76 8.37
CA GLU A 217 0.82 9.45 8.67
C GLU A 217 0.35 9.05 10.08
N TRP A 218 0.85 9.78 11.07
CA TRP A 218 0.74 9.47 12.49
C TRP A 218 -0.69 9.15 12.95
N GLU A 219 -1.64 10.06 12.67
CA GLU A 219 -3.04 9.91 13.07
C GLU A 219 -3.69 8.69 12.40
N ARG A 220 -3.50 8.54 11.08
CA ARG A 220 -4.07 7.43 10.31
C ARG A 220 -3.51 6.07 10.77
N LYS A 221 -2.25 6.05 11.17
CA LYS A 221 -1.56 4.84 11.67
C LYS A 221 -1.80 4.56 13.16
N ASN A 222 -2.61 5.38 13.82
CA ASN A 222 -2.97 5.27 15.23
C ASN A 222 -1.75 5.33 16.18
N GLY A 223 -0.82 6.25 15.92
CA GLY A 223 0.37 6.41 16.76
C GLY A 223 0.04 6.82 18.19
N ASP A 224 -0.99 7.67 18.38
CA ASP A 224 -1.44 8.08 19.73
C ASP A 224 -2.02 6.90 20.52
N GLY A 225 -2.78 6.02 19.88
CA GLY A 225 -3.28 4.79 20.50
C GLY A 225 -2.14 3.86 20.95
N VAL A 226 -1.11 3.72 20.07
CA VAL A 226 0.10 2.95 20.43
C VAL A 226 0.80 3.55 21.64
N LEU A 227 0.98 4.86 21.72
CA LEU A 227 1.59 5.52 22.88
C LEU A 227 0.77 5.34 24.15
N ARG A 228 -0.56 5.47 24.09
CA ARG A 228 -1.43 5.26 25.26
C ARG A 228 -1.38 3.82 25.76
N ALA A 229 -1.47 2.84 24.86
CA ALA A 229 -1.38 1.44 25.24
C ALA A 229 0.01 1.09 25.79
N PHE A 230 1.08 1.58 25.18
CA PHE A 230 2.45 1.38 25.63
C PHE A 230 2.71 2.03 27.00
N ALA A 231 2.18 3.22 27.28
CA ALA A 231 2.29 3.84 28.60
C ALA A 231 1.66 2.99 29.72
N ARG A 232 0.61 2.28 29.39
CA ARG A 232 -0.04 1.33 30.34
C ARG A 232 0.79 0.06 30.49
N LEU A 233 1.29 -0.50 29.37
CA LEU A 233 2.13 -1.68 29.37
C LEU A 233 3.41 -1.47 30.21
N ARG A 234 4.07 -0.33 30.10
CA ARG A 234 5.31 0.00 30.84
C ARG A 234 5.15 -0.07 32.36
N ARG A 235 3.96 0.12 32.90
CA ARG A 235 3.70 -0.02 34.34
C ARG A 235 3.76 -1.47 34.81
N GLU A 236 3.54 -2.42 33.90
CA GLU A 236 3.49 -3.86 34.13
C GLU A 236 4.81 -4.53 33.71
N VAL A 237 5.40 -4.02 32.65
CA VAL A 237 6.65 -4.52 32.02
C VAL A 237 7.62 -3.35 31.88
N PRO A 238 8.33 -2.94 32.96
CA PRO A 238 9.19 -1.75 33.00
C PRO A 238 10.37 -1.78 32.00
N GLU A 239 10.80 -2.93 31.54
CA GLU A 239 11.87 -3.12 30.56
C GLU A 239 11.41 -3.00 29.11
N ALA A 240 10.11 -2.96 28.81
CA ALA A 240 9.61 -2.84 27.45
C ALA A 240 10.10 -1.54 26.78
N GLU A 241 10.43 -1.61 25.51
CA GLU A 241 10.91 -0.49 24.68
C GLU A 241 9.98 -0.28 23.48
N LEU A 242 9.89 0.98 23.01
CA LEU A 242 9.13 1.33 21.79
C LEU A 242 9.95 2.28 20.92
N ASP A 243 10.25 1.85 19.70
CA ASP A 243 10.86 2.67 18.66
C ASP A 243 9.80 3.23 17.70
N LEU A 244 9.82 4.54 17.49
CA LEU A 244 8.92 5.24 16.59
C LEU A 244 9.67 5.74 15.36
N VAL A 245 9.25 5.28 14.17
CA VAL A 245 9.78 5.75 12.89
C VAL A 245 8.66 6.41 12.09
N GLY A 246 8.87 7.65 11.65
CA GLY A 246 7.91 8.41 10.87
C GLY A 246 7.69 9.83 11.40
N ARG A 247 6.54 10.44 11.02
CA ARG A 247 6.20 11.81 11.46
C ARG A 247 5.45 11.76 12.79
N HIS A 248 6.12 11.33 13.84
CA HIS A 248 5.56 11.37 15.19
C HIS A 248 5.74 12.76 15.84
N PRO A 249 4.91 13.16 16.81
CA PRO A 249 5.15 14.33 17.63
C PRO A 249 6.45 14.16 18.45
N ALA A 250 6.94 15.24 19.06
CA ALA A 250 7.98 15.12 20.08
C ALA A 250 7.43 14.26 21.23
N VAL A 251 8.15 13.20 21.59
CA VAL A 251 7.75 12.27 22.63
C VAL A 251 8.76 12.32 23.75
N ASP A 252 8.27 12.63 24.95
CA ASP A 252 9.00 12.56 26.22
C ASP A 252 8.26 11.53 27.10
N GLN A 253 8.48 10.26 26.78
CA GLN A 253 7.86 9.12 27.49
C GLN A 253 8.92 8.06 27.74
N GLU A 254 9.02 7.59 28.97
CA GLU A 254 9.98 6.56 29.34
C GLU A 254 9.83 5.29 28.51
N GLY A 255 10.96 4.75 28.02
CA GLY A 255 11.01 3.56 27.17
C GLY A 255 10.65 3.83 25.71
N VAL A 256 10.35 5.07 25.31
CA VAL A 256 10.03 5.44 23.92
C VAL A 256 11.18 6.21 23.27
N THR A 257 11.61 5.77 22.09
CA THR A 257 12.63 6.45 21.29
C THR A 257 12.06 6.86 19.95
N GLY A 258 12.05 8.16 19.66
CA GLY A 258 11.62 8.71 18.38
C GLY A 258 12.78 8.91 17.42
N HIS A 259 12.71 8.33 16.22
CA HIS A 259 13.75 8.41 15.18
C HIS A 259 13.40 9.38 14.05
N GLY A 260 12.18 9.94 14.06
CA GLY A 260 11.70 10.78 12.96
C GLY A 260 11.53 10.03 11.64
N VAL A 261 11.46 10.79 10.54
CA VAL A 261 11.32 10.22 9.20
C VAL A 261 12.67 9.73 8.71
N LEU A 262 12.77 8.45 8.38
CA LEU A 262 13.95 7.85 7.75
C LEU A 262 13.77 7.88 6.23
N ALA A 263 14.59 8.68 5.54
CA ALA A 263 14.50 8.92 4.10
C ALA A 263 14.94 7.69 3.29
N LEU A 264 14.12 7.28 2.32
CA LEU A 264 14.39 6.11 1.47
C LEU A 264 15.67 6.20 0.64
N HIS A 265 16.12 7.43 0.34
CA HIS A 265 17.31 7.68 -0.48
C HIS A 265 18.59 7.85 0.34
N ASP A 266 18.51 7.82 1.66
CA ASP A 266 19.66 7.95 2.57
C ASP A 266 20.09 6.56 3.07
N PRO A 267 21.27 6.03 2.64
CA PRO A 267 21.72 4.70 3.02
C PRO A 267 21.92 4.54 4.53
N ALA A 268 22.36 5.57 5.24
CA ALA A 268 22.59 5.51 6.68
C ALA A 268 21.26 5.40 7.44
N GLN A 269 20.24 6.15 7.01
CA GLN A 269 18.91 6.08 7.60
C GLN A 269 18.22 4.75 7.26
N GLN A 270 18.44 4.20 6.06
CA GLN A 270 17.96 2.87 5.74
C GLN A 270 18.66 1.77 6.55
N ALA A 271 19.97 1.90 6.80
CA ALA A 271 20.70 1.00 7.67
C ALA A 271 20.17 1.05 9.12
N LEU A 272 19.83 2.24 9.63
CA LEU A 272 19.19 2.39 10.93
C LEU A 272 17.84 1.65 10.98
N LEU A 273 16.99 1.80 9.96
CA LEU A 273 15.70 1.09 9.92
C LEU A 273 15.87 -0.43 9.88
N VAL A 274 16.90 -0.93 9.19
CA VAL A 274 17.30 -2.35 9.21
C VAL A 274 17.68 -2.79 10.62
N GLN A 275 18.51 -2.00 11.33
CA GLN A 275 18.89 -2.30 12.71
C GLN A 275 17.69 -2.29 13.68
N LEU A 276 16.78 -1.33 13.53
CA LEU A 276 15.54 -1.28 14.33
C LEU A 276 14.66 -2.51 14.12
N ASN A 277 14.49 -2.93 12.86
CA ASN A 277 13.79 -4.19 12.55
C ASN A 277 14.51 -5.42 13.14
N ALA A 278 15.83 -5.46 13.09
CA ALA A 278 16.60 -6.58 13.60
C ALA A 278 16.48 -6.71 15.12
N ARG A 279 16.49 -5.62 15.87
CA ARG A 279 16.40 -5.63 17.33
C ARG A 279 14.97 -5.73 17.88
N ALA A 280 13.95 -5.29 17.12
CA ALA A 280 12.57 -5.34 17.55
C ALA A 280 12.07 -6.77 17.74
N THR A 281 11.17 -7.01 18.68
CA THR A 281 10.50 -8.30 18.91
C THR A 281 9.05 -8.31 18.43
N VAL A 282 8.45 -7.11 18.26
CA VAL A 282 7.06 -6.93 17.81
C VAL A 282 6.99 -5.72 16.87
N PHE A 283 6.30 -5.88 15.74
CA PHE A 283 5.88 -4.76 14.91
C PHE A 283 4.47 -4.33 15.31
N VAL A 284 4.23 -3.03 15.53
CA VAL A 284 2.91 -2.53 15.95
C VAL A 284 2.45 -1.37 15.09
N MET A 285 1.32 -1.53 14.38
CA MET A 285 0.74 -0.47 13.55
C MET A 285 -0.78 -0.68 13.38
N PRO A 286 -1.60 -0.48 14.42
CA PRO A 286 -3.05 -0.69 14.38
C PRO A 286 -3.76 0.48 13.70
N SER A 287 -3.63 0.58 12.37
CA SER A 287 -4.09 1.72 11.56
C SER A 287 -5.60 1.90 11.59
N HIS A 288 -6.10 3.14 11.71
CA HIS A 288 -7.52 3.49 11.54
C HIS A 288 -7.99 3.33 10.07
N GLN A 289 -7.07 3.44 9.12
CA GLN A 289 -7.35 3.27 7.70
C GLN A 289 -6.14 2.62 7.04
N GLU A 290 -6.36 1.49 6.38
CA GLU A 290 -5.31 0.74 5.72
C GLU A 290 -5.85 -0.03 4.51
N ALA A 291 -5.13 0.01 3.40
CA ALA A 291 -5.42 -0.82 2.23
C ALA A 291 -4.57 -2.10 2.27
N SER A 292 -3.26 -1.94 2.01
CA SER A 292 -2.30 -3.04 1.97
C SER A 292 -0.90 -2.54 2.35
N ALA A 293 -0.63 -2.43 3.66
CA ALA A 293 0.65 -1.92 4.13
C ALA A 293 1.78 -2.93 3.92
N LEU A 294 2.74 -2.56 3.07
CA LEU A 294 3.97 -3.33 2.88
C LEU A 294 4.74 -3.54 4.19
N ALA A 295 4.55 -2.65 5.16
CA ALA A 295 5.25 -2.71 6.44
C ALA A 295 4.99 -4.03 7.20
N TYR A 296 3.79 -4.61 7.09
CA TYR A 296 3.50 -5.92 7.69
C TYR A 296 4.28 -7.05 7.00
N THR A 297 4.33 -7.04 5.67
CA THR A 297 5.06 -8.07 4.92
C THR A 297 6.57 -7.92 5.08
N GLU A 298 7.07 -6.69 5.24
CA GLU A 298 8.47 -6.40 5.54
C GLU A 298 8.86 -6.82 6.98
N ALA A 299 8.01 -6.53 7.96
CA ALA A 299 8.19 -7.00 9.34
C ALA A 299 8.18 -8.53 9.42
N GLY A 300 7.20 -9.17 8.79
CA GLY A 300 7.09 -10.62 8.72
C GLY A 300 8.29 -11.27 8.05
N ALA A 301 8.83 -10.71 6.98
CA ALA A 301 10.05 -11.21 6.34
C ALA A 301 11.26 -11.18 7.28
N GLY A 302 11.30 -10.22 8.21
CA GLY A 302 12.28 -10.19 9.32
C GLY A 302 11.93 -11.12 10.48
N GLY A 303 10.84 -11.88 10.42
CA GLY A 303 10.38 -12.75 11.50
C GLY A 303 9.77 -11.98 12.69
N LEU A 304 9.23 -10.78 12.47
CA LEU A 304 8.52 -10.02 13.49
C LEU A 304 7.02 -10.38 13.46
N PRO A 305 6.43 -10.79 14.59
CA PRO A 305 4.99 -10.82 14.72
C PRO A 305 4.44 -9.40 14.67
N SER A 306 3.24 -9.24 14.09
CA SER A 306 2.64 -7.92 13.92
C SER A 306 1.40 -7.76 14.80
N ILE A 307 1.23 -6.57 15.41
CA ILE A 307 -0.07 -6.10 15.91
C ILE A 307 -0.61 -5.12 14.87
N GLY A 308 -1.68 -5.51 14.18
CA GLY A 308 -2.33 -4.68 13.17
C GLY A 308 -3.78 -4.42 13.49
N SER A 309 -4.51 -3.84 12.52
CA SER A 309 -5.93 -3.56 12.70
C SER A 309 -6.83 -4.55 11.96
N THR A 310 -8.08 -4.63 12.40
CA THR A 310 -9.16 -5.33 11.67
C THR A 310 -9.58 -4.60 10.40
N VAL A 311 -9.04 -3.39 10.15
CA VAL A 311 -9.44 -2.52 9.04
C VAL A 311 -8.68 -2.85 7.76
N GLY A 312 -9.39 -2.91 6.65
CA GLY A 312 -8.83 -3.10 5.32
C GLY A 312 -8.17 -4.46 5.11
N GLY A 313 -7.06 -4.49 4.37
CA GLY A 313 -6.31 -5.71 4.08
C GLY A 313 -5.29 -6.12 5.16
N SER A 314 -5.25 -5.45 6.32
CA SER A 314 -4.23 -5.69 7.35
C SER A 314 -4.23 -7.14 7.84
N ALA A 315 -5.41 -7.67 8.19
CA ALA A 315 -5.56 -9.03 8.71
C ALA A 315 -5.05 -10.08 7.72
N GLU A 316 -5.32 -9.90 6.42
CA GLU A 316 -4.86 -10.83 5.38
C GLU A 316 -3.33 -10.81 5.21
N LEU A 317 -2.72 -9.63 5.27
CA LEU A 317 -1.26 -9.51 5.15
C LEU A 317 -0.51 -10.08 6.36
N ILE A 318 -1.08 -9.94 7.56
CA ILE A 318 -0.53 -10.47 8.81
C ILE A 318 -0.74 -11.99 8.87
N GLY A 319 -1.91 -12.49 8.48
CA GLY A 319 -2.29 -13.89 8.59
C GLY A 319 -2.10 -14.42 10.02
N ASP A 320 -1.60 -15.64 10.14
CA ASP A 320 -1.32 -16.28 11.45
C ASP A 320 -0.05 -15.72 12.14
N GLY A 321 0.63 -14.77 11.49
CA GLY A 321 1.89 -14.18 11.97
C GLY A 321 1.72 -13.00 12.92
N GLY A 322 0.56 -12.84 13.57
CA GLY A 322 0.35 -11.73 14.50
C GLY A 322 -1.07 -11.67 15.06
N LEU A 323 -1.39 -10.51 15.60
CA LEU A 323 -2.69 -10.21 16.21
C LEU A 323 -3.33 -9.01 15.51
N VAL A 324 -4.65 -9.01 15.39
CA VAL A 324 -5.41 -7.87 14.85
C VAL A 324 -6.41 -7.37 15.86
N VAL A 325 -6.49 -6.04 15.98
CA VAL A 325 -7.34 -5.37 16.97
C VAL A 325 -8.20 -4.30 16.28
N ASP A 326 -9.33 -3.96 16.88
CA ASP A 326 -10.02 -2.73 16.52
C ASP A 326 -9.12 -1.54 16.88
N PRO A 327 -8.75 -0.67 15.92
CA PRO A 327 -7.87 0.46 16.20
C PRO A 327 -8.47 1.50 17.15
N SER A 328 -9.78 1.43 17.44
CA SER A 328 -10.48 2.28 18.40
C SER A 328 -10.51 1.71 19.80
N ASP A 329 -10.06 0.46 19.98
CA ASP A 329 -10.05 -0.25 21.26
C ASP A 329 -8.64 -0.28 21.87
N ASP A 330 -8.36 0.72 22.73
CA ASP A 330 -7.07 0.83 23.42
C ASP A 330 -6.83 -0.36 24.41
N ASP A 331 -7.89 -1.01 24.91
CA ASP A 331 -7.76 -2.15 25.80
C ASP A 331 -7.36 -3.40 25.02
N ALA A 332 -8.00 -3.67 23.89
CA ALA A 332 -7.60 -4.76 23.00
C ALA A 332 -6.16 -4.58 22.47
N LEU A 333 -5.74 -3.34 22.18
CA LEU A 333 -4.37 -3.05 21.77
C LEU A 333 -3.37 -3.35 22.91
N LEU A 334 -3.70 -2.95 24.14
CA LEU A 334 -2.87 -3.25 25.30
C LEU A 334 -2.78 -4.76 25.55
N ASP A 335 -3.88 -5.49 25.44
CA ASP A 335 -3.88 -6.95 25.64
C ASP A 335 -3.08 -7.68 24.56
N ALA A 336 -3.13 -7.21 23.31
CA ALA A 336 -2.27 -7.71 22.24
C ALA A 336 -0.78 -7.43 22.53
N MET A 337 -0.44 -6.24 23.03
CA MET A 337 0.92 -5.93 23.45
C MET A 337 1.39 -6.81 24.61
N ARG A 338 0.55 -7.02 25.63
CA ARG A 338 0.84 -7.93 26.78
C ARG A 338 1.13 -9.35 26.28
N THR A 339 0.27 -9.85 25.39
CA THR A 339 0.41 -11.21 24.82
C THR A 339 1.75 -11.38 24.12
N LEU A 340 2.21 -10.36 23.38
CA LEU A 340 3.48 -10.42 22.65
C LEU A 340 4.70 -10.01 23.50
N CYS A 341 4.54 -9.69 24.78
CA CYS A 341 5.65 -9.64 25.74
C CYS A 341 6.15 -11.04 26.12
N ASP A 342 5.33 -12.07 25.94
CA ASP A 342 5.76 -13.46 26.10
C ASP A 342 6.70 -13.85 24.95
N PRO A 343 7.98 -14.19 25.23
CA PRO A 343 8.98 -14.48 24.19
C PRO A 343 8.64 -15.74 23.38
N GLU A 344 7.99 -16.75 23.98
CA GLU A 344 7.63 -17.98 23.28
C GLU A 344 6.49 -17.71 22.28
N ILE A 345 5.48 -16.91 22.68
CA ILE A 345 4.39 -16.51 21.81
C ILE A 345 4.92 -15.63 20.68
N ALA A 346 5.72 -14.61 20.99
CA ALA A 346 6.28 -13.70 20.00
C ALA A 346 7.16 -14.43 18.97
N GLN A 347 8.04 -15.32 19.42
CA GLN A 347 8.89 -16.13 18.56
C GLN A 347 8.08 -17.05 17.64
N ARG A 348 7.08 -17.74 18.18
CA ARG A 348 6.20 -18.64 17.42
C ARG A 348 5.42 -17.86 16.34
N LEU A 349 4.81 -16.72 16.69
CA LEU A 349 4.08 -15.89 15.73
C LEU A 349 5.03 -15.25 14.71
N GLY A 350 6.25 -14.87 15.11
CA GLY A 350 7.28 -14.38 14.22
C GLY A 350 7.70 -15.41 13.16
N ALA A 351 7.79 -16.67 13.51
CA ALA A 351 8.03 -17.77 12.56
C ALA A 351 6.88 -17.91 11.55
N LEU A 352 5.61 -17.81 12.00
CA LEU A 352 4.44 -17.82 11.11
C LEU A 352 4.38 -16.57 10.22
N ALA A 353 4.78 -15.40 10.76
CA ALA A 353 4.86 -14.15 9.97
C ALA A 353 5.87 -14.29 8.82
N ARG A 354 7.01 -14.98 9.03
CA ARG A 354 7.98 -15.25 7.98
C ARG A 354 7.40 -16.13 6.88
N ILE A 355 6.69 -17.20 7.23
CA ILE A 355 6.00 -18.08 6.26
C ILE A 355 4.95 -17.27 5.47
N GLN A 356 4.18 -16.43 6.14
CA GLN A 356 3.19 -15.58 5.49
C GLN A 356 3.85 -14.60 4.50
N ALA A 357 4.95 -13.95 4.88
CA ALA A 357 5.66 -12.98 4.07
C ALA A 357 6.24 -13.56 2.75
N GLU A 358 6.49 -14.88 2.67
CA GLU A 358 6.96 -15.53 1.44
C GLU A 358 5.93 -15.46 0.30
N LYS A 359 4.66 -15.33 0.61
CA LYS A 359 3.58 -15.16 -0.38
C LYS A 359 3.62 -13.77 -1.05
N TYR A 360 4.25 -12.78 -0.38
CA TYR A 360 4.21 -11.35 -0.71
C TYR A 360 5.58 -10.85 -1.19
N THR A 361 6.07 -11.43 -2.28
CA THR A 361 7.28 -10.97 -2.96
C THR A 361 6.94 -10.35 -4.31
N TRP A 362 7.70 -9.38 -4.78
CA TRP A 362 7.46 -8.81 -6.12
C TRP A 362 7.56 -9.86 -7.23
N PRO A 363 8.49 -10.84 -7.22
CA PRO A 363 8.46 -11.93 -8.19
C PRO A 363 7.16 -12.73 -8.17
N SER A 364 6.63 -13.07 -6.99
CA SER A 364 5.35 -13.78 -6.89
C SER A 364 4.17 -12.96 -7.45
N VAL A 365 4.15 -11.65 -7.16
CA VAL A 365 3.16 -10.71 -7.72
C VAL A 365 3.30 -10.62 -9.24
N GLY A 366 4.53 -10.48 -9.75
CA GLY A 366 4.82 -10.43 -11.18
C GLY A 366 4.36 -11.68 -11.93
N GLY A 367 4.63 -12.86 -11.38
CA GLY A 367 4.17 -14.12 -11.93
C GLY A 367 2.64 -14.23 -11.98
N ARG A 368 1.94 -13.83 -10.89
CA ARG A 368 0.46 -13.82 -10.85
C ARG A 368 -0.14 -12.81 -11.84
N LEU A 369 0.50 -11.65 -12.03
CA LEU A 369 0.08 -10.68 -13.05
C LEU A 369 0.25 -11.23 -14.46
N LEU A 370 1.36 -11.92 -14.76
CA LEU A 370 1.55 -12.59 -16.04
C LEU A 370 0.50 -13.69 -16.29
N ARG A 371 0.17 -14.46 -15.25
CA ARG A 371 -0.92 -15.45 -15.31
C ARG A 371 -2.27 -14.79 -15.64
N ALA A 372 -2.57 -13.63 -15.07
CA ALA A 372 -3.81 -12.90 -15.34
C ALA A 372 -3.85 -12.29 -16.75
N ILE A 373 -2.70 -11.93 -17.33
CA ILE A 373 -2.60 -11.41 -18.71
C ILE A 373 -2.84 -12.52 -19.75
N ALA A 374 -2.21 -13.66 -19.58
CA ALA A 374 -2.19 -14.73 -20.60
C ALA A 374 -2.30 -16.12 -19.92
N PRO A 375 -3.49 -16.50 -19.44
CA PRO A 375 -3.66 -17.71 -18.65
C PRO A 375 -3.38 -19.01 -19.41
N ALA A 376 -3.45 -19.01 -20.77
CA ALA A 376 -3.34 -20.21 -21.59
C ALA A 376 -1.95 -20.40 -22.24
N ASP A 377 -1.17 -19.35 -22.37
CA ASP A 377 0.03 -19.35 -23.25
C ASP A 377 1.36 -19.40 -22.49
N LEU A 378 1.33 -19.34 -21.16
CA LEU A 378 2.52 -19.42 -20.31
C LEU A 378 2.67 -20.84 -19.76
N ASP A 379 3.88 -21.38 -19.81
CA ASP A 379 4.22 -22.53 -18.98
C ASP A 379 4.18 -22.09 -17.50
N LEU A 380 3.00 -22.26 -16.91
CA LEU A 380 2.66 -21.76 -15.59
C LEU A 380 3.07 -22.74 -14.46
N ALA A 381 3.84 -23.78 -14.77
CA ALA A 381 4.23 -24.78 -13.77
C ALA A 381 5.01 -24.16 -12.60
N GLU A 382 5.78 -23.11 -12.87
CA GLU A 382 6.60 -22.40 -11.87
C GLU A 382 5.96 -21.07 -11.39
N VAL A 383 4.81 -20.67 -11.96
CA VAL A 383 4.17 -19.40 -11.58
C VAL A 383 3.25 -19.60 -10.37
N PRO A 384 3.41 -18.81 -9.30
CA PRO A 384 2.55 -18.92 -8.12
C PRO A 384 1.06 -18.82 -8.45
N ALA A 385 0.25 -19.65 -7.81
CA ALA A 385 -1.21 -19.52 -7.88
C ALA A 385 -1.67 -18.16 -7.30
N PHE A 386 -2.87 -17.73 -7.65
CA PHE A 386 -3.53 -16.61 -6.98
C PHE A 386 -3.71 -16.91 -5.49
N LEU A 387 -3.74 -15.85 -4.66
CA LEU A 387 -3.89 -15.95 -3.20
C LEU A 387 -5.33 -16.26 -2.77
#